data_8a40b772e878687c5c499b77a1cbb52d
#
_entry.id   8a40b772e878687c5c499b77a1cbb52d
#
_cell.length_a   1.000
_cell.length_b   1.000
_cell.length_c   1.000
_cell.angle_alpha   90.00
_cell.angle_beta   90.00
_cell.angle_gamma   90.00
#
_symmetry.space_group_name_H-M   'P 1'
#
loop_
_entity.id
_entity.type
_entity.pdbx_description
1 polymer ?
#
loop_
_entity_poly.entity_id
_entity_poly.type
_entity_poly.pdbx_seq_one_letter_code
_entity_poly.pdbx_strand_id
1 'polypeptide(L)'
;GYFPSVALAWNVKNESFLKDKEKVNELKLRLGYGEVGNVNGLGDYLFLTRYVGSINDGAYYQIGNRYIATARPESVNKHLKWEIGNTLNAGIDYGFFGNRLFGSVDVYRKLTKDLIAEANVAPFTNYGSRIASNIGDMENKGIEAIVSVVPVRNDEKNINWTLTYNIAYNKNEITKLTNLQNVGGISGGTGNTVQRHQEGYAPYTFYLYEQVYGADGMPIEGAYVDRNS
;
A
#
# COMPACT_ATOMS: atom_id res chain seq x y z
N GLY A 1 -1.95 -17.38 -13.09
CA GLY A 1 -2.06 -17.57 -11.65
C GLY A 1 -3.47 -17.94 -11.23
N TYR A 2 -3.60 -18.58 -10.10
CA TYR A 2 -4.88 -18.85 -9.46
C TYR A 2 -4.96 -17.93 -8.24
N PHE A 3 -6.04 -17.16 -8.15
CA PHE A 3 -6.29 -16.19 -7.08
C PHE A 3 -7.64 -16.52 -6.44
N PRO A 4 -7.65 -17.41 -5.44
CA PRO A 4 -8.88 -17.85 -4.79
C PRO A 4 -9.49 -16.73 -3.96
N SER A 5 -10.84 -16.75 -3.89
CA SER A 5 -11.59 -15.90 -2.98
C SER A 5 -12.77 -16.64 -2.40
N VAL A 6 -13.11 -16.32 -1.15
CA VAL A 6 -14.30 -16.83 -0.47
C VAL A 6 -14.90 -15.73 0.40
N ALA A 7 -16.22 -15.66 0.39
CA ALA A 7 -16.97 -14.73 1.24
C ALA A 7 -18.14 -15.45 1.90
N LEU A 8 -18.35 -15.15 3.18
CA LEU A 8 -19.46 -15.62 3.98
C LEU A 8 -20.23 -14.43 4.53
N ALA A 9 -21.56 -14.52 4.50
CA ALA A 9 -22.44 -13.54 5.12
C ALA A 9 -23.53 -14.26 5.87
N TRP A 10 -23.63 -13.98 7.17
CA TRP A 10 -24.66 -14.58 8.04
C TRP A 10 -25.59 -13.49 8.55
N ASN A 11 -26.86 -13.59 8.18
CA ASN A 11 -27.88 -12.69 8.67
C ASN A 11 -28.44 -13.20 10.02
N VAL A 12 -27.75 -12.84 11.08
CA VAL A 12 -28.03 -13.30 12.45
C VAL A 12 -29.42 -12.86 12.92
N LYS A 13 -29.93 -11.71 12.41
CA LYS A 13 -31.29 -11.21 12.71
C LYS A 13 -32.38 -12.20 12.34
N ASN A 14 -32.17 -13.02 11.32
CA ASN A 14 -33.20 -13.97 10.85
C ASN A 14 -33.25 -15.26 11.66
N GLU A 15 -32.28 -15.46 12.58
CA GLU A 15 -32.25 -16.64 13.42
C GLU A 15 -33.36 -16.62 14.48
N SER A 16 -33.83 -17.82 14.88
CA SER A 16 -34.96 -18.01 15.79
C SER A 16 -34.81 -17.28 17.13
N PHE A 17 -33.57 -17.14 17.63
CA PHE A 17 -33.25 -16.47 18.90
C PHE A 17 -33.28 -14.94 18.82
N LEU A 18 -33.20 -14.35 17.61
CA LEU A 18 -33.20 -12.89 17.37
C LEU A 18 -34.40 -12.41 16.53
N LYS A 19 -35.05 -13.30 15.79
CA LYS A 19 -36.11 -12.95 14.85
C LYS A 19 -37.21 -12.07 15.47
N ASP A 20 -37.62 -12.41 16.70
CA ASP A 20 -38.74 -11.74 17.39
C ASP A 20 -38.30 -10.58 18.27
N LYS A 21 -37.02 -10.21 18.24
CA LYS A 21 -36.49 -9.07 19.00
C LYS A 21 -36.71 -7.77 18.22
N GLU A 22 -37.76 -7.03 18.52
CA GLU A 22 -38.18 -5.81 17.83
C GLU A 22 -37.11 -4.69 17.87
N LYS A 23 -36.25 -4.67 18.91
CA LYS A 23 -35.21 -3.66 19.05
C LYS A 23 -34.01 -3.88 18.12
N VAL A 24 -33.86 -5.08 17.54
CA VAL A 24 -32.82 -5.43 16.60
C VAL A 24 -33.44 -5.54 15.22
N ASN A 25 -33.13 -4.60 14.34
CA ASN A 25 -33.64 -4.55 12.98
C ASN A 25 -32.72 -5.23 11.99
N GLU A 26 -31.42 -5.08 12.19
CA GLU A 26 -30.38 -5.69 11.38
C GLU A 26 -29.25 -6.16 12.26
N LEU A 27 -28.76 -7.36 12.02
CA LEU A 27 -27.52 -7.87 12.54
C LEU A 27 -26.99 -8.90 11.53
N LYS A 28 -25.91 -8.50 10.83
CA LYS A 28 -25.30 -9.33 9.79
C LYS A 28 -23.79 -9.40 10.01
N LEU A 29 -23.25 -10.59 10.03
CA LEU A 29 -21.81 -10.84 10.07
C LEU A 29 -21.30 -11.12 8.67
N ARG A 30 -20.13 -10.57 8.36
CA ARG A 30 -19.45 -10.75 7.08
C ARG A 30 -18.02 -11.20 7.33
N LEU A 31 -17.56 -12.20 6.58
CA LEU A 31 -16.18 -12.65 6.53
C LEU A 31 -15.78 -12.78 5.06
N GLY A 32 -14.60 -12.32 4.73
CA GLY A 32 -14.07 -12.41 3.39
C GLY A 32 -12.58 -12.69 3.40
N TYR A 33 -12.15 -13.54 2.49
CA TYR A 33 -10.77 -13.78 2.16
C TYR A 33 -10.62 -13.75 0.65
N GLY A 34 -9.58 -13.11 0.15
CA GLY A 34 -9.31 -13.08 -1.27
C GLY A 34 -7.83 -12.85 -1.57
N GLU A 35 -7.39 -13.48 -2.64
CA GLU A 35 -6.09 -13.25 -3.23
C GLU A 35 -6.24 -12.51 -4.57
N VAL A 36 -5.33 -11.59 -4.84
CA VAL A 36 -5.26 -10.82 -6.10
C VAL A 36 -3.82 -10.73 -6.56
N GLY A 37 -3.57 -11.11 -7.81
CA GLY A 37 -2.29 -10.87 -8.47
C GLY A 37 -2.25 -9.48 -9.08
N ASN A 38 -1.13 -8.80 -8.95
CA ASN A 38 -0.90 -7.48 -9.53
C ASN A 38 0.39 -7.48 -10.35
N VAL A 39 0.30 -6.95 -11.55
CA VAL A 39 1.43 -6.74 -12.47
C VAL A 39 1.49 -5.29 -12.98
N ASN A 40 0.70 -4.40 -12.37
CA ASN A 40 0.68 -2.99 -12.75
C ASN A 40 2.06 -2.35 -12.53
N GLY A 41 2.49 -1.56 -13.49
CA GLY A 41 3.80 -0.91 -13.47
C GLY A 41 4.94 -1.76 -14.01
N LEU A 42 4.69 -3.01 -14.40
CA LEU A 42 5.64 -3.81 -15.16
C LEU A 42 5.51 -3.52 -16.66
N GLY A 43 6.64 -3.30 -17.32
CA GLY A 43 6.69 -3.27 -18.78
C GLY A 43 6.42 -4.65 -19.37
N ASP A 44 6.02 -4.66 -20.64
CA ASP A 44 5.80 -5.89 -21.37
C ASP A 44 7.11 -6.64 -21.62
N TYR A 45 7.02 -7.96 -21.61
CA TYR A 45 8.12 -8.87 -22.00
C TYR A 45 9.39 -8.76 -21.12
N LEU A 46 9.31 -8.35 -19.87
CA LEU A 46 10.45 -8.22 -18.94
C LEU A 46 11.19 -9.55 -18.66
N PHE A 47 10.56 -10.69 -18.99
CA PHE A 47 11.15 -12.02 -18.85
C PHE A 47 12.04 -12.42 -20.05
N LEU A 48 11.99 -11.65 -21.13
CA LEU A 48 12.80 -11.91 -22.33
C LEU A 48 14.08 -11.07 -22.32
N THR A 49 15.16 -11.66 -22.82
CA THR A 49 16.37 -10.90 -23.12
C THR A 49 16.08 -9.97 -24.30
N ARG A 50 16.18 -8.67 -24.07
CA ARG A 50 15.99 -7.63 -25.08
C ARG A 50 17.30 -6.93 -25.37
N TYR A 51 17.40 -6.39 -26.59
CA TYR A 51 18.50 -5.54 -26.98
C TYR A 51 17.96 -4.15 -27.30
N VAL A 52 18.55 -3.14 -26.73
CA VAL A 52 18.22 -1.73 -27.01
C VAL A 52 19.27 -1.19 -27.96
N GLY A 53 18.81 -0.73 -29.11
CA GLY A 53 19.66 0.00 -30.05
C GLY A 53 19.98 1.38 -29.46
N SER A 54 21.13 1.90 -29.77
CA SER A 54 21.45 3.27 -29.41
C SER A 54 20.60 4.24 -30.23
N ILE A 55 19.99 5.19 -29.54
CA ILE A 55 19.21 6.29 -30.14
C ILE A 55 20.03 7.60 -30.22
N ASN A 56 21.26 7.59 -29.71
CA ASN A 56 22.15 8.75 -29.72
C ASN A 56 23.26 8.56 -30.78
N ASP A 57 23.52 9.60 -31.56
CA ASP A 57 24.57 9.61 -32.59
C ASP A 57 25.96 9.27 -32.07
N GLY A 58 26.23 9.47 -30.76
CA GLY A 58 27.49 9.12 -30.11
C GLY A 58 27.71 7.63 -29.80
N ALA A 59 26.74 6.77 -30.06
CA ALA A 59 26.82 5.33 -29.78
C ALA A 59 26.97 4.44 -31.00
N TYR A 60 27.53 4.99 -32.05
CA TYR A 60 28.00 4.23 -33.21
C TYR A 60 29.45 3.84 -33.00
N TYR A 61 29.78 2.61 -33.35
CA TYR A 61 31.17 2.17 -33.40
C TYR A 61 31.71 2.36 -34.79
N GLN A 62 32.84 3.06 -34.92
CA GLN A 62 33.49 3.31 -36.21
C GLN A 62 34.40 2.13 -36.58
N ILE A 63 34.12 1.50 -37.73
CA ILE A 63 34.98 0.52 -38.37
C ILE A 63 35.43 1.06 -39.72
N GLY A 64 36.65 1.51 -39.83
CA GLY A 64 37.15 2.23 -41.02
C GLY A 64 36.34 3.52 -41.22
N ASN A 65 35.73 3.67 -42.40
CA ASN A 65 34.90 4.83 -42.76
C ASN A 65 33.40 4.60 -42.53
N ARG A 66 33.01 3.55 -41.82
CA ARG A 66 31.60 3.22 -41.56
C ARG A 66 31.28 3.33 -40.09
N TYR A 67 30.14 3.94 -39.79
CA TYR A 67 29.56 3.98 -38.47
C TYR A 67 28.50 2.89 -38.33
N ILE A 68 28.69 1.97 -37.39
CA ILE A 68 27.79 0.85 -37.13
C ILE A 68 27.02 1.12 -35.86
N ALA A 69 25.68 1.12 -35.91
CA ALA A 69 24.84 1.21 -34.73
C ALA A 69 25.13 0.02 -33.80
N THR A 70 25.30 0.34 -32.53
CA THR A 70 25.48 -0.68 -31.49
C THR A 70 24.17 -0.95 -30.77
N ALA A 71 24.01 -2.17 -30.29
CA ALA A 71 22.92 -2.55 -29.42
C ALA A 71 23.50 -3.16 -28.14
N ARG A 72 22.87 -2.86 -27.01
CA ARG A 72 23.24 -3.44 -25.71
C ARG A 72 22.11 -4.33 -25.19
N PRO A 73 22.41 -5.45 -24.53
CA PRO A 73 21.39 -6.21 -23.84
C PRO A 73 20.83 -5.41 -22.65
N GLU A 74 19.54 -5.59 -22.38
CA GLU A 74 18.92 -5.09 -21.15
C GLU A 74 19.04 -6.12 -20.04
N SER A 75 18.96 -5.60 -18.80
CA SER A 75 18.90 -6.45 -17.60
C SER A 75 17.65 -7.32 -17.61
N VAL A 76 17.81 -8.59 -17.21
CA VAL A 76 16.71 -9.56 -17.14
C VAL A 76 16.64 -10.19 -15.76
N ASN A 77 15.46 -10.21 -15.17
CA ASN A 77 15.18 -10.98 -13.97
C ASN A 77 14.31 -12.19 -14.30
N LYS A 78 14.93 -13.35 -14.38
CA LYS A 78 14.24 -14.63 -14.68
C LYS A 78 13.39 -15.14 -13.51
N HIS A 79 13.55 -14.55 -12.33
CA HIS A 79 12.85 -14.94 -11.09
C HIS A 79 11.76 -13.95 -10.71
N LEU A 80 11.43 -13.01 -11.58
CA LEU A 80 10.38 -12.03 -11.34
C LEU A 80 9.03 -12.73 -11.16
N LYS A 81 8.37 -12.45 -10.05
CA LYS A 81 7.05 -12.98 -9.70
C LYS A 81 6.02 -11.86 -9.68
N TRP A 82 4.76 -12.24 -9.76
CA TRP A 82 3.64 -11.32 -9.54
C TRP A 82 3.60 -10.87 -8.09
N GLU A 83 3.23 -9.63 -7.87
CA GLU A 83 2.79 -9.22 -6.54
C GLU A 83 1.51 -9.94 -6.18
N ILE A 84 1.40 -10.44 -4.96
CA ILE A 84 0.22 -11.14 -4.45
C ILE A 84 -0.33 -10.37 -3.26
N GLY A 85 -1.54 -9.85 -3.43
CA GLY A 85 -2.30 -9.22 -2.36
C GLY A 85 -3.26 -10.23 -1.71
N ASN A 86 -3.05 -10.56 -0.43
CA ASN A 86 -3.95 -11.39 0.38
C ASN A 86 -4.75 -10.48 1.31
N THR A 87 -6.06 -10.49 1.19
CA THR A 87 -6.94 -9.67 2.01
C THR A 87 -7.84 -10.57 2.85
N LEU A 88 -7.82 -10.34 4.16
CA LEU A 88 -8.77 -10.90 5.12
C LEU A 88 -9.58 -9.74 5.68
N ASN A 89 -10.91 -9.84 5.66
CA ASN A 89 -11.80 -8.86 6.24
C ASN A 89 -12.92 -9.53 7.05
N ALA A 90 -13.33 -8.87 8.11
CA ALA A 90 -14.49 -9.22 8.90
C ALA A 90 -15.31 -7.96 9.19
N GLY A 91 -16.62 -8.05 9.10
CA GLY A 91 -17.50 -6.91 9.30
C GLY A 91 -18.80 -7.30 9.99
N ILE A 92 -19.38 -6.31 10.63
CA ILE A 92 -20.69 -6.38 11.28
C ILE A 92 -21.54 -5.24 10.75
N ASP A 93 -22.69 -5.54 10.18
CA ASP A 93 -23.73 -4.56 9.87
C ASP A 93 -24.79 -4.64 10.97
N TYR A 94 -25.23 -3.51 11.49
CA TYR A 94 -26.18 -3.44 12.59
C TYR A 94 -27.24 -2.37 12.39
N GLY A 95 -28.44 -2.66 12.91
CA GLY A 95 -29.55 -1.72 12.96
C GLY A 95 -30.42 -1.97 14.19
N PHE A 96 -30.66 -0.92 14.98
CA PHE A 96 -31.40 -0.99 16.22
C PHE A 96 -32.50 0.07 16.30
N PHE A 97 -33.52 -0.20 17.13
CA PHE A 97 -34.58 0.74 17.49
C PHE A 97 -35.35 1.29 16.27
N GLY A 98 -35.80 0.40 15.36
CA GLY A 98 -36.44 0.82 14.15
C GLY A 98 -35.51 1.56 13.16
N ASN A 99 -34.25 1.15 13.13
CA ASN A 99 -33.18 1.80 12.37
C ASN A 99 -32.95 3.27 12.78
N ARG A 100 -33.14 3.58 14.08
CA ARG A 100 -32.69 4.87 14.63
C ARG A 100 -31.21 4.91 14.94
N LEU A 101 -30.59 3.75 15.14
CA LEU A 101 -29.16 3.57 15.25
C LEU A 101 -28.75 2.45 14.29
N PHE A 102 -27.93 2.74 13.31
CA PHE A 102 -27.47 1.76 12.34
C PHE A 102 -26.08 2.09 11.81
N GLY A 103 -25.42 1.11 11.23
CA GLY A 103 -24.09 1.30 10.66
C GLY A 103 -23.35 0.00 10.43
N SER A 104 -22.05 0.11 10.27
CA SER A 104 -21.14 -1.03 10.12
C SER A 104 -19.85 -0.81 10.87
N VAL A 105 -19.21 -1.91 11.25
CA VAL A 105 -17.83 -1.94 11.72
C VAL A 105 -17.10 -3.01 10.93
N ASP A 106 -16.00 -2.62 10.30
CA ASP A 106 -15.17 -3.48 9.48
C ASP A 106 -13.74 -3.48 10.02
N VAL A 107 -13.13 -4.66 10.08
CA VAL A 107 -11.71 -4.86 10.36
C VAL A 107 -11.08 -5.59 9.19
N TYR A 108 -9.89 -5.18 8.80
CA TYR A 108 -9.20 -5.82 7.69
C TYR A 108 -7.70 -5.93 7.91
N ARG A 109 -7.14 -6.91 7.23
CA ARG A 109 -5.70 -7.11 7.11
C ARG A 109 -5.39 -7.47 5.66
N LYS A 110 -4.59 -6.64 5.00
CA LYS A 110 -4.09 -6.89 3.65
C LYS A 110 -2.57 -7.08 3.73
N LEU A 111 -2.10 -8.23 3.26
CA LEU A 111 -0.70 -8.55 3.11
C LEU A 111 -0.36 -8.55 1.62
N THR A 112 0.53 -7.65 1.20
CA THR A 112 1.04 -7.63 -0.17
C THR A 112 2.44 -8.22 -0.15
N LYS A 113 2.61 -9.33 -0.84
CA LYS A 113 3.88 -10.07 -0.96
C LYS A 113 4.53 -9.84 -2.31
N ASP A 114 5.83 -10.02 -2.34
CA ASP A 114 6.63 -9.94 -3.56
C ASP A 114 6.48 -8.58 -4.28
N LEU A 115 6.40 -7.47 -3.51
CA LEU A 115 6.34 -6.11 -4.04
C LEU A 115 7.41 -5.88 -5.09
N ILE A 116 7.03 -5.33 -6.25
CA ILE A 116 7.91 -5.13 -7.38
C ILE A 116 8.38 -3.67 -7.41
N ALA A 117 9.70 -3.49 -7.43
CA ALA A 117 10.32 -2.20 -7.70
C ALA A 117 11.68 -2.38 -8.39
N GLU A 118 12.25 -1.26 -8.83
CA GLU A 118 13.61 -1.26 -9.35
C GLU A 118 14.62 -1.49 -8.23
N ALA A 119 15.38 -2.56 -8.33
CA ALA A 119 16.52 -2.87 -7.46
C ALA A 119 17.84 -2.49 -8.13
N ASN A 120 18.77 -1.96 -7.35
CA ASN A 120 20.13 -1.74 -7.80
C ASN A 120 20.88 -3.08 -7.86
N VAL A 121 21.53 -3.34 -8.98
CA VAL A 121 22.35 -4.54 -9.19
C VAL A 121 23.73 -4.14 -9.71
N ALA A 122 24.72 -4.99 -9.48
CA ALA A 122 26.06 -4.77 -10.01
C ALA A 122 26.04 -4.84 -11.56
N PRO A 123 26.47 -3.80 -12.28
CA PRO A 123 26.37 -3.75 -13.74
C PRO A 123 27.05 -4.93 -14.45
N PHE A 124 28.13 -5.45 -13.88
CA PHE A 124 28.89 -6.58 -14.44
C PHE A 124 28.15 -7.93 -14.36
N THR A 125 27.10 -8.01 -13.54
CA THR A 125 26.33 -9.24 -13.37
C THR A 125 25.09 -9.30 -14.23
N ASN A 126 24.58 -8.17 -14.70
CA ASN A 126 23.27 -8.12 -15.40
C ASN A 126 23.13 -6.96 -16.40
N TYR A 127 24.21 -6.56 -17.08
CA TYR A 127 24.22 -5.56 -18.16
C TYR A 127 23.67 -4.18 -17.83
N GLY A 128 23.03 -3.99 -16.68
CA GLY A 128 22.47 -2.73 -16.22
C GLY A 128 22.66 -2.57 -14.72
N SER A 129 22.52 -1.33 -14.23
CA SER A 129 22.62 -1.01 -12.81
C SER A 129 21.30 -1.15 -12.06
N ARG A 130 20.19 -1.34 -12.77
CA ARG A 130 18.83 -1.48 -12.20
C ARG A 130 18.07 -2.58 -12.90
N ILE A 131 17.22 -3.25 -12.14
CA ILE A 131 16.36 -4.32 -12.60
C ILE A 131 15.07 -4.36 -11.81
N ALA A 132 13.94 -4.64 -12.48
CA ALA A 132 12.70 -4.93 -11.79
C ALA A 132 12.86 -6.22 -10.97
N SER A 133 12.57 -6.15 -9.69
CA SER A 133 12.73 -7.28 -8.76
C SER A 133 11.67 -7.26 -7.67
N ASN A 134 11.36 -8.41 -7.12
CA ASN A 134 10.53 -8.53 -5.94
C ASN A 134 11.38 -8.16 -4.73
N ILE A 135 11.11 -7.00 -4.14
CA ILE A 135 11.99 -6.38 -3.14
C ILE A 135 11.51 -6.51 -1.71
N GLY A 136 10.27 -6.91 -1.49
CA GLY A 136 9.76 -7.00 -0.13
C GLY A 136 8.28 -7.28 -0.02
N ASP A 137 7.79 -7.18 1.21
CA ASP A 137 6.40 -7.42 1.60
C ASP A 137 5.89 -6.22 2.42
N MET A 138 4.58 -5.98 2.35
CA MET A 138 3.91 -4.88 3.06
C MET A 138 2.61 -5.37 3.69
N GLU A 139 2.35 -4.94 4.92
CA GLU A 139 1.09 -5.17 5.61
C GLU A 139 0.32 -3.86 5.75
N ASN A 140 -0.98 -3.92 5.46
CA ASN A 140 -1.93 -2.87 5.74
C ASN A 140 -3.07 -3.46 6.57
N LYS A 141 -3.34 -2.90 7.74
CA LYS A 141 -4.42 -3.32 8.62
C LYS A 141 -5.14 -2.13 9.21
N GLY A 142 -6.44 -2.28 9.41
CA GLY A 142 -7.24 -1.19 9.92
C GLY A 142 -8.59 -1.62 10.44
N ILE A 143 -9.25 -0.62 10.99
CA ILE A 143 -10.64 -0.67 11.43
C ILE A 143 -11.37 0.53 10.84
N GLU A 144 -12.55 0.29 10.33
CA GLU A 144 -13.44 1.30 9.79
C GLU A 144 -14.81 1.17 10.46
N ALA A 145 -15.42 2.26 10.84
CA ALA A 145 -16.74 2.26 11.45
C ALA A 145 -17.59 3.38 10.88
N ILE A 146 -18.84 3.04 10.56
CA ILE A 146 -19.90 3.97 10.21
C ILE A 146 -20.96 3.87 11.27
N VAL A 147 -21.29 5.00 11.88
CA VAL A 147 -22.37 5.10 12.87
C VAL A 147 -23.36 6.15 12.41
N SER A 148 -24.59 5.75 12.22
CA SER A 148 -25.70 6.62 11.82
C SER A 148 -26.78 6.63 12.90
N VAL A 149 -27.24 7.82 13.26
CA VAL A 149 -28.30 8.03 14.24
C VAL A 149 -29.39 8.90 13.65
N VAL A 150 -30.64 8.54 13.89
CA VAL A 150 -31.83 9.30 13.49
C VAL A 150 -32.49 9.90 14.74
N PRO A 151 -32.01 11.07 15.22
CA PRO A 151 -32.55 11.67 16.45
C PRO A 151 -34.01 12.11 16.27
N VAL A 152 -34.36 12.62 15.11
CA VAL A 152 -35.71 13.08 14.82
C VAL A 152 -36.25 12.33 13.62
N ARG A 153 -37.40 11.66 13.83
CA ARG A 153 -38.23 11.05 12.77
C ARG A 153 -39.69 11.36 13.07
N ASN A 154 -40.31 12.14 12.21
CA ASN A 154 -41.72 12.46 12.28
C ASN A 154 -42.35 12.23 10.89
N ASP A 155 -42.99 11.11 10.73
CA ASP A 155 -43.54 10.69 9.44
C ASP A 155 -44.79 11.55 9.07
N GLU A 156 -45.55 12.06 10.04
CA GLU A 156 -46.70 12.93 9.78
C GLU A 156 -46.29 14.30 9.21
N LYS A 157 -45.17 14.84 9.69
CA LYS A 157 -44.62 16.12 9.25
C LYS A 157 -43.59 15.98 8.15
N ASN A 158 -43.29 14.75 7.71
CA ASN A 158 -42.27 14.42 6.74
C ASN A 158 -40.89 14.97 7.10
N ILE A 159 -40.56 14.93 8.41
CA ILE A 159 -39.29 15.40 8.94
C ILE A 159 -38.44 14.17 9.32
N ASN A 160 -37.26 14.06 8.74
CA ASN A 160 -36.28 13.04 9.07
C ASN A 160 -34.89 13.69 9.16
N TRP A 161 -34.24 13.56 10.31
CA TRP A 161 -32.87 14.06 10.51
C TRP A 161 -31.95 12.90 10.84
N THR A 162 -30.92 12.70 10.00
CA THR A 162 -29.93 11.64 10.16
C THR A 162 -28.55 12.27 10.35
N LEU A 163 -27.82 11.85 11.36
CA LEU A 163 -26.42 12.17 11.60
C LEU A 163 -25.61 10.91 11.32
N THR A 164 -24.60 11.04 10.49
CA THR A 164 -23.67 9.94 10.15
C THR A 164 -22.24 10.35 10.52
N TYR A 165 -21.56 9.48 11.25
CA TYR A 165 -20.16 9.66 11.62
C TYR A 165 -19.34 8.48 11.08
N ASN A 166 -18.22 8.81 10.41
CA ASN A 166 -17.28 7.85 9.84
C ASN A 166 -15.96 7.94 10.59
N ILE A 167 -15.45 6.81 11.03
CA ILE A 167 -14.15 6.69 11.70
C ILE A 167 -13.34 5.64 10.94
N ALA A 168 -12.08 5.95 10.65
CA ALA A 168 -11.13 5.01 10.10
C ALA A 168 -9.77 5.12 10.79
N TYR A 169 -9.21 3.98 11.14
CA TYR A 169 -7.82 3.87 11.59
C TYR A 169 -7.09 2.85 10.72
N ASN A 170 -5.96 3.26 10.19
CA ASN A 170 -5.15 2.45 9.28
C ASN A 170 -3.69 2.46 9.73
N LYS A 171 -3.06 1.29 9.72
CA LYS A 171 -1.61 1.14 9.88
C LYS A 171 -1.05 0.40 8.68
N ASN A 172 -0.12 1.04 7.98
CA ASN A 172 0.63 0.47 6.88
C ASN A 172 2.10 0.31 7.30
N GLU A 173 2.70 -0.84 7.01
CA GLU A 173 4.06 -1.19 7.44
C GLU A 173 4.74 -2.09 6.40
N ILE A 174 5.98 -1.76 6.07
CA ILE A 174 6.85 -2.63 5.28
C ILE A 174 7.36 -3.72 6.20
N THR A 175 6.93 -4.98 5.97
CA THR A 175 7.27 -6.11 6.83
C THR A 175 8.54 -6.84 6.41
N LYS A 176 8.95 -6.63 5.14
CA LYS A 176 10.19 -7.18 4.59
C LYS A 176 10.71 -6.26 3.51
N LEU A 177 12.02 -6.03 3.48
CA LEU A 177 12.67 -5.26 2.43
C LEU A 177 14.08 -5.80 2.19
N THR A 178 14.40 -6.14 0.94
CA THR A 178 15.70 -6.71 0.59
C THR A 178 16.84 -5.70 0.74
N ASN A 179 16.56 -4.42 0.42
CA ASN A 179 17.54 -3.33 0.54
C ASN A 179 16.83 -2.04 0.93
N LEU A 180 17.48 -1.21 1.75
CA LEU A 180 17.03 0.15 2.03
C LEU A 180 16.95 0.95 0.72
N GLN A 181 15.87 1.67 0.55
CA GLN A 181 15.65 2.52 -0.63
C GLN A 181 15.34 3.94 -0.21
N ASN A 182 16.15 4.87 -0.69
CA ASN A 182 15.79 6.29 -0.64
C ASN A 182 14.76 6.55 -1.72
N VAL A 183 13.62 7.08 -1.33
CA VAL A 183 12.44 7.25 -2.18
C VAL A 183 11.79 8.60 -1.95
N GLY A 184 10.79 8.89 -2.77
CA GLY A 184 9.99 10.10 -2.68
C GLY A 184 10.54 11.26 -3.49
N GLY A 185 9.71 12.29 -3.63
CA GLY A 185 10.02 13.49 -4.42
C GLY A 185 10.51 14.68 -3.59
N ILE A 186 10.64 14.54 -2.27
CA ILE A 186 11.06 15.63 -1.40
C ILE A 186 12.58 15.64 -1.30
N SER A 187 13.20 16.67 -1.88
CA SER A 187 14.64 16.84 -1.86
C SER A 187 15.13 17.31 -0.50
N GLY A 188 16.21 16.69 0.00
CA GLY A 188 16.92 17.12 1.20
C GLY A 188 17.96 18.22 0.97
N GLY A 189 18.01 18.79 -0.24
CA GLY A 189 18.93 19.88 -0.59
C GLY A 189 20.35 19.44 -1.01
N THR A 190 20.71 18.18 -0.81
CA THR A 190 22.07 17.63 -1.07
C THR A 190 22.07 16.50 -2.10
N GLY A 191 21.07 16.48 -3.01
CA GLY A 191 20.89 15.40 -3.97
C GLY A 191 20.25 14.13 -3.38
N ASN A 192 19.94 14.12 -2.08
CA ASN A 192 19.25 13.03 -1.40
C ASN A 192 17.77 13.39 -1.15
N THR A 193 16.93 12.37 -1.07
CA THR A 193 15.54 12.52 -0.63
C THR A 193 15.48 12.37 0.89
N VAL A 194 14.50 13.06 1.51
CA VAL A 194 14.26 13.00 2.96
C VAL A 194 13.32 11.87 3.37
N GLN A 195 12.94 11.04 2.42
CA GLN A 195 12.07 9.90 2.65
C GLN A 195 12.77 8.60 2.27
N ARG A 196 12.43 7.53 2.99
CA ARG A 196 12.94 6.20 2.67
C ARG A 196 11.93 5.10 2.93
N HIS A 197 12.10 3.99 2.25
CA HIS A 197 11.48 2.72 2.59
C HIS A 197 12.41 1.95 3.52
N GLN A 198 11.88 1.53 4.66
CA GLN A 198 12.60 0.76 5.66
C GLN A 198 11.66 -0.26 6.28
N GLU A 199 12.19 -1.46 6.55
CA GLU A 199 11.48 -2.51 7.28
C GLU A 199 11.07 -2.04 8.67
N GLY A 200 9.83 -2.37 9.08
CA GLY A 200 9.22 -1.94 10.34
C GLY A 200 8.56 -0.56 10.31
N TYR A 201 8.64 0.16 9.20
CA TYR A 201 8.09 1.51 9.06
C TYR A 201 7.07 1.60 7.92
N ALA A 202 6.28 2.67 7.95
CA ALA A 202 5.38 2.97 6.83
C ALA A 202 6.18 3.31 5.56
N PRO A 203 5.62 3.03 4.36
CA PRO A 203 6.19 3.54 3.12
C PRO A 203 6.35 5.06 3.16
N TYR A 204 7.41 5.57 2.51
CA TYR A 204 7.73 7.00 2.46
C TYR A 204 7.94 7.65 3.84
N THR A 205 8.41 6.89 4.83
CA THR A 205 8.75 7.43 6.15
C THR A 205 9.83 8.50 6.02
N PHE A 206 9.62 9.63 6.69
CA PHE A 206 10.62 10.68 6.77
C PHE A 206 11.83 10.20 7.56
N TYR A 207 13.00 10.49 7.03
CA TYR A 207 14.28 10.20 7.63
C TYR A 207 15.13 11.47 7.67
N LEU A 208 15.09 12.14 8.80
CA LEU A 208 15.68 13.45 9.03
C LEU A 208 16.48 13.44 10.33
N TYR A 209 17.43 14.35 10.41
CA TYR A 209 18.06 14.67 11.70
C TYR A 209 17.05 15.43 12.59
N GLU A 210 17.01 15.07 13.85
CA GLU A 210 16.23 15.81 14.84
C GLU A 210 17.08 16.99 15.34
N GLN A 211 16.54 18.21 15.17
CA GLN A 211 17.22 19.43 15.53
C GLN A 211 17.23 19.60 17.06
N VAL A 212 18.39 20.00 17.62
CA VAL A 212 18.50 20.43 19.03
C VAL A 212 18.16 21.90 19.14
N TYR A 213 17.34 22.25 20.14
CA TYR A 213 16.94 23.62 20.42
C TYR A 213 17.55 24.09 21.75
N GLY A 214 17.96 25.37 21.80
CA GLY A 214 18.41 26.01 23.01
C GLY A 214 17.26 26.31 24.01
N ALA A 215 17.64 26.77 25.21
CA ALA A 215 16.67 27.15 26.21
C ALA A 215 15.77 28.35 25.81
N ASP A 216 16.20 29.12 24.84
CA ASP A 216 15.50 30.23 24.20
C ASP A 216 14.52 29.77 23.09
N GLY A 217 14.45 28.46 22.81
CA GLY A 217 13.61 27.88 21.75
C GLY A 217 14.18 28.04 20.34
N MET A 218 15.41 28.56 20.19
CA MET A 218 16.07 28.70 18.90
C MET A 218 16.84 27.43 18.54
N PRO A 219 16.89 27.03 17.24
CA PRO A 219 17.69 25.89 16.82
C PRO A 219 19.19 26.18 17.00
N ILE A 220 19.90 25.21 17.56
CA ILE A 220 21.37 25.28 17.66
C ILE A 220 21.94 24.77 16.34
N GLU A 221 22.58 25.65 15.59
CA GLU A 221 23.15 25.33 14.28
C GLU A 221 24.18 24.20 14.37
N GLY A 222 24.02 23.19 13.52
CA GLY A 222 24.92 22.04 13.46
C GLY A 222 24.76 21.01 14.59
N ALA A 223 23.83 21.24 15.54
CA ALA A 223 23.57 20.29 16.62
C ALA A 223 22.31 19.44 16.33
N TYR A 224 22.48 18.12 16.39
CA TYR A 224 21.38 17.16 16.15
C TYR A 224 21.34 16.13 17.27
N VAL A 225 20.13 15.59 17.52
CA VAL A 225 19.95 14.52 18.51
C VAL A 225 20.57 13.23 17.97
N ASP A 226 21.50 12.64 18.72
CA ASP A 226 21.99 11.28 18.47
C ASP A 226 21.08 10.27 19.17
N ARG A 227 20.41 9.44 18.38
CA ARG A 227 19.54 8.36 18.87
C ARG A 227 20.22 6.98 18.83
N ASN A 228 21.51 6.92 18.51
CA ASN A 228 22.26 5.66 18.39
C ASN A 228 23.08 5.33 19.64
N SER A 229 22.95 6.10 20.71
CA SER A 229 23.62 5.89 22.00
C SER A 229 22.77 5.09 22.98
#